data_1115af8fbed8f93242dd2b82f099ecb7
#
_entry.id   1115af8fbed8f93242dd2b82f099ecb7
#
_cell.length_a   1.000
_cell.length_b   1.000
_cell.length_c   1.000
_cell.angle_alpha   90.00
_cell.angle_beta   90.00
_cell.angle_gamma   90.00
#
_symmetry.space_group_name_H-M   'P 1'
#
loop_
_entity.id
_entity.type
_entity.pdbx_description
1 polymer ?
#
loop_
_entity_poly.entity_id
_entity_poly.type
_entity_poly.pdbx_seq_one_letter_code
_entity_poly.pdbx_strand_id
1 'polypeptide(L)'
;MSGREEALQRTEKEILAEKAATLGRAGERLEDALRLVAEHRRALEQAPPGADREAALASYRQARVRALDARRTLIIQREAIGLRTHRIVDQQFPEPPVLG
;
A
#
# COMPACT_ATOMS: atom_id res chain seq x y z
N MET A 1 6.04 23.01 34.83
CA MET A 1 5.41 21.70 34.51
C MET A 1 5.89 20.64 35.49
N SER A 2 5.02 19.73 35.91
CA SER A 2 5.43 18.59 36.71
C SER A 2 6.14 17.55 35.86
N GLY A 3 7.01 16.73 36.48
CA GLY A 3 7.66 15.61 35.79
C GLY A 3 6.68 14.60 35.20
N ARG A 4 5.47 14.50 35.78
CA ARG A 4 4.40 13.64 35.32
C ARG A 4 3.84 14.11 33.99
N GLU A 5 3.63 15.42 33.83
CA GLU A 5 3.16 16.01 32.56
C GLU A 5 4.18 15.86 31.45
N GLU A 6 5.47 16.06 31.76
CA GLU A 6 6.56 15.86 30.84
C GLU A 6 6.65 14.40 30.35
N ALA A 7 6.46 13.45 31.28
CA ALA A 7 6.46 12.04 30.98
C ALA A 7 5.29 11.67 30.03
N LEU A 8 4.09 12.22 30.29
CA LEU A 8 2.94 12.01 29.42
C LEU A 8 3.18 12.56 28.02
N GLN A 9 3.75 13.76 27.91
CA GLN A 9 4.05 14.38 26.62
C GLN A 9 5.06 13.55 25.82
N ARG A 10 6.10 13.01 26.48
CA ARG A 10 7.07 12.13 25.83
C ARG A 10 6.40 10.87 25.32
N THR A 11 5.54 10.26 26.12
CA THR A 11 4.80 9.05 25.74
C THR A 11 3.91 9.31 24.53
N GLU A 12 3.19 10.44 24.51
CA GLU A 12 2.35 10.83 23.38
C GLU A 12 3.17 11.01 22.09
N LYS A 13 4.34 11.64 22.18
CA LYS A 13 5.25 11.82 21.05
C LYS A 13 5.76 10.48 20.52
N GLU A 14 6.11 9.57 21.42
CA GLU A 14 6.56 8.22 21.06
C GLU A 14 5.46 7.44 20.33
N ILE A 15 4.23 7.50 20.80
CA ILE A 15 3.09 6.84 20.17
C ILE A 15 2.87 7.41 18.76
N LEU A 16 2.90 8.73 18.61
CA LEU A 16 2.75 9.37 17.30
C LEU A 16 3.87 8.97 16.35
N ALA A 17 5.11 8.91 16.84
CA ALA A 17 6.24 8.49 16.03
C ALA A 17 6.10 7.04 15.54
N GLU A 18 5.63 6.14 16.42
CA GLU A 18 5.37 4.75 16.07
C GLU A 18 4.25 4.61 15.04
N LYS A 19 3.18 5.39 15.19
CA LYS A 19 2.07 5.41 14.23
C LYS A 19 2.53 5.92 12.87
N ALA A 20 3.33 6.98 12.85
CA ALA A 20 3.89 7.52 11.62
C ALA A 20 4.81 6.52 10.92
N ALA A 21 5.65 5.81 11.68
CA ALA A 21 6.53 4.78 11.15
C ALA A 21 5.74 3.60 10.57
N THR A 22 4.67 3.18 11.24
CA THR A 22 3.77 2.12 10.76
C THR A 22 3.11 2.53 9.45
N LEU A 23 2.63 3.77 9.37
CA LEU A 23 2.03 4.33 8.16
C LEU A 23 3.04 4.35 7.02
N GLY A 24 4.28 4.78 7.28
CA GLY A 24 5.36 4.81 6.29
C GLY A 24 5.66 3.42 5.74
N ARG A 25 5.73 2.41 6.61
CA ARG A 25 5.95 1.02 6.17
C ARG A 25 4.79 0.49 5.32
N ALA A 26 3.55 0.84 5.66
CA ALA A 26 2.39 0.46 4.87
C ALA A 26 2.44 1.09 3.48
N GLY A 27 2.86 2.35 3.38
CA GLY A 27 3.06 3.03 2.09
C GLY A 27 4.15 2.38 1.25
N GLU A 28 5.29 2.04 1.85
CA GLU A 28 6.38 1.35 1.16
C GLU A 28 5.97 -0.03 0.63
N ARG A 29 5.21 -0.79 1.42
CA ARG A 29 4.68 -2.09 0.98
C ARG A 29 3.75 -1.94 -0.22
N LEU A 30 2.92 -0.90 -0.22
CA LEU A 30 2.04 -0.62 -1.35
C LEU A 30 2.85 -0.24 -2.59
N GLU A 31 3.85 0.61 -2.45
CA GLU A 31 4.74 0.97 -3.57
C GLU A 31 5.40 -0.26 -4.17
N ASP A 32 5.94 -1.15 -3.32
CA ASP A 32 6.58 -2.38 -3.77
C ASP A 32 5.59 -3.31 -4.47
N ALA A 33 4.38 -3.45 -3.92
CA ALA A 33 3.34 -4.28 -4.52
C ALA A 33 2.90 -3.74 -5.89
N LEU A 34 2.75 -2.42 -6.02
CA LEU A 34 2.39 -1.78 -7.30
C LEU A 34 3.52 -1.88 -8.33
N ARG A 35 4.77 -1.87 -7.88
CA ARG A 35 5.92 -2.09 -8.78
C ARG A 35 5.87 -3.49 -9.40
N LEU A 36 5.54 -4.50 -8.60
CA LEU A 36 5.36 -5.87 -9.09
C LEU A 36 4.18 -5.98 -10.07
N VAL A 37 3.08 -5.29 -9.79
CA VAL A 37 1.94 -5.22 -10.72
C VAL A 37 2.40 -4.67 -12.07
N ALA A 38 3.17 -3.59 -12.07
CA ALA A 38 3.67 -2.98 -13.29
C ALA A 38 4.60 -3.93 -14.06
N GLU A 39 5.46 -4.67 -13.36
CA GLU A 39 6.35 -5.66 -13.99
C GLU A 39 5.55 -6.79 -14.65
N HIS A 40 4.57 -7.32 -13.96
CA HIS A 40 3.72 -8.39 -14.50
C HIS A 40 2.83 -7.89 -15.64
N ARG A 41 2.41 -6.63 -15.60
CA ARG A 41 1.66 -6.02 -16.69
C ARG A 41 2.52 -5.94 -17.96
N ARG A 42 3.77 -5.50 -17.83
CA ARG A 42 4.70 -5.46 -18.97
C ARG A 42 4.93 -6.84 -19.56
N ALA A 43 5.13 -7.84 -18.69
CA ALA A 43 5.27 -9.23 -19.14
C ALA A 43 4.04 -9.72 -19.90
N LEU A 44 2.85 -9.39 -19.40
CA LEU A 44 1.58 -9.73 -20.06
C LEU A 44 1.47 -9.07 -21.45
N GLU A 45 1.81 -7.79 -21.56
CA GLU A 45 1.76 -7.04 -22.81
C GLU A 45 2.73 -7.61 -23.86
N GLN A 46 3.83 -8.19 -23.42
CA GLN A 46 4.87 -8.74 -24.31
C GLN A 46 4.71 -10.23 -24.58
N ALA A 47 3.85 -10.93 -23.83
CA ALA A 47 3.68 -12.37 -23.95
C ALA A 47 2.98 -12.72 -25.28
N PRO A 48 3.48 -13.75 -26.02
CA PRO A 48 2.79 -14.25 -27.20
C PRO A 48 1.47 -14.91 -26.81
N PRO A 49 0.50 -14.98 -27.73
CA PRO A 49 -0.75 -15.69 -27.45
C PRO A 49 -0.51 -17.14 -27.06
N GLY A 50 -1.32 -17.66 -26.13
CA GLY A 50 -1.27 -19.04 -25.68
C GLY A 50 -0.89 -19.17 -24.21
N ALA A 51 -0.21 -20.27 -23.84
CA ALA A 51 0.08 -20.63 -22.47
C ALA A 51 0.92 -19.58 -21.73
N ASP A 52 1.90 -18.95 -22.40
CA ASP A 52 2.74 -17.91 -21.79
C ASP A 52 1.91 -16.68 -21.40
N ARG A 53 0.98 -16.29 -22.27
CA ARG A 53 0.09 -15.16 -21.98
C ARG A 53 -0.87 -15.48 -20.84
N GLU A 54 -1.39 -16.69 -20.80
CA GLU A 54 -2.26 -17.15 -19.70
C GLU A 54 -1.52 -17.13 -18.37
N ALA A 55 -0.27 -17.61 -18.36
CA ALA A 55 0.57 -17.60 -17.17
C ALA A 55 0.89 -16.17 -16.72
N ALA A 56 1.20 -15.28 -17.67
CA ALA A 56 1.46 -13.87 -17.37
C ALA A 56 0.22 -13.17 -16.81
N LEU A 57 -0.96 -13.48 -17.34
CA LEU A 57 -2.21 -12.94 -16.82
C LEU A 57 -2.49 -13.42 -15.39
N ALA A 58 -2.26 -14.70 -15.11
CA ALA A 58 -2.41 -15.25 -13.77
C ALA A 58 -1.48 -14.54 -12.77
N SER A 59 -0.21 -14.32 -13.15
CA SER A 59 0.76 -13.60 -12.33
C SER A 59 0.34 -12.15 -12.08
N TYR A 60 -0.14 -11.46 -13.10
CA TYR A 60 -0.67 -10.10 -12.98
C TYR A 60 -1.84 -10.07 -11.99
N ARG A 61 -2.79 -10.98 -12.12
CA ARG A 61 -3.95 -11.05 -11.23
C ARG A 61 -3.56 -11.25 -9.77
N GLN A 62 -2.59 -12.12 -9.50
CA GLN A 62 -2.09 -12.34 -8.15
C GLN A 62 -1.40 -11.10 -7.60
N ALA A 63 -0.56 -10.45 -8.39
CA ALA A 63 0.11 -9.22 -8.00
C ALA A 63 -0.91 -8.11 -7.71
N ARG A 64 -1.97 -8.00 -8.51
CA ARG A 64 -3.05 -7.05 -8.30
C ARG A 64 -3.76 -7.27 -6.97
N VAL A 65 -4.11 -8.50 -6.64
CA VAL A 65 -4.76 -8.83 -5.35
C VAL A 65 -3.89 -8.39 -4.19
N ARG A 66 -2.59 -8.67 -4.23
CA ARG A 66 -1.64 -8.25 -3.19
C ARG A 66 -1.54 -6.73 -3.07
N ALA A 67 -1.55 -6.03 -4.19
CA ALA A 67 -1.52 -4.57 -4.19
C ALA A 67 -2.82 -3.98 -3.61
N LEU A 68 -3.97 -4.55 -3.93
CA LEU A 68 -5.24 -4.12 -3.35
C LEU A 68 -5.29 -4.36 -1.83
N ASP A 69 -4.73 -5.46 -1.35
CA ASP A 69 -4.62 -5.74 0.08
C ASP A 69 -3.69 -4.74 0.78
N ALA A 70 -2.53 -4.44 0.16
CA ALA A 70 -1.60 -3.44 0.69
C ALA A 70 -2.23 -2.05 0.72
N ARG A 71 -3.02 -1.70 -0.30
CA ARG A 71 -3.75 -0.44 -0.37
C ARG A 71 -4.80 -0.34 0.74
N ARG A 72 -5.54 -1.40 0.97
CA ARG A 72 -6.52 -1.48 2.07
C ARG A 72 -5.82 -1.31 3.43
N THR A 73 -4.69 -1.97 3.63
CA THR A 73 -3.91 -1.84 4.86
C THR A 73 -3.46 -0.40 5.10
N LEU A 74 -2.99 0.29 4.06
CA LEU A 74 -2.62 1.70 4.16
C LEU A 74 -3.81 2.56 4.58
N ILE A 75 -4.97 2.36 3.97
CA ILE A 75 -6.20 3.10 4.30
C ILE A 75 -6.59 2.86 5.75
N ILE A 76 -6.56 1.62 6.23
CA ILE A 76 -6.87 1.28 7.62
C ILE A 76 -5.91 1.97 8.57
N GLN A 77 -4.60 1.98 8.27
CA GLN A 77 -3.61 2.65 9.10
C GLN A 77 -3.81 4.16 9.12
N ARG A 78 -4.20 4.77 7.99
CA ARG A 78 -4.53 6.19 7.93
C ARG A 78 -5.74 6.50 8.81
N GLU A 79 -6.79 5.71 8.74
CA GLU A 79 -7.98 5.87 9.57
C GLU A 79 -7.66 5.71 11.06
N ALA A 80 -6.77 4.78 11.42
CA ALA A 80 -6.34 4.55 12.79
C ALA A 80 -5.67 5.77 13.43
N ILE A 81 -5.09 6.67 12.63
CA ILE A 81 -4.50 7.92 13.14
C ILE A 81 -5.38 9.14 12.89
N GLY A 82 -6.63 8.94 12.51
CA GLY A 82 -7.62 10.00 12.35
C GLY A 82 -7.75 10.62 10.97
N LEU A 83 -7.04 10.08 9.97
CA LEU A 83 -7.16 10.56 8.59
C LEU A 83 -8.37 9.89 7.93
N ARG A 84 -9.40 10.66 7.63
CA ARG A 84 -10.69 10.14 7.18
C ARG A 84 -10.92 10.22 5.67
N THR A 85 -10.13 11.03 4.96
CA THR A 85 -10.22 11.16 3.51
C THR A 85 -9.00 10.52 2.86
N HIS A 86 -9.21 9.88 1.71
CA HIS A 86 -8.17 9.09 1.06
C HIS A 86 -7.91 9.52 -0.38
N ARG A 87 -8.25 10.77 -0.71
CA ARG A 87 -8.00 11.31 -2.05
C ARG A 87 -6.54 11.22 -2.45
N ILE A 88 -5.62 11.50 -1.51
CA ILE A 88 -4.19 11.42 -1.78
C ILE A 88 -3.76 9.99 -2.11
N VAL A 89 -4.38 8.99 -1.49
CA VAL A 89 -4.12 7.59 -1.79
C VAL A 89 -4.59 7.26 -3.21
N ASP A 90 -5.79 7.71 -3.57
CA ASP A 90 -6.32 7.51 -4.92
C ASP A 90 -5.45 8.17 -5.99
N GLN A 91 -4.88 9.34 -5.68
CA GLN A 91 -4.02 10.07 -6.61
C GLN A 91 -2.63 9.46 -6.73
N GLN A 92 -2.01 9.06 -5.63
CA GLN A 92 -0.65 8.52 -5.62
C GLN A 92 -0.60 7.03 -5.95
N PHE A 93 -1.62 6.28 -5.53
CA PHE A 93 -1.68 4.84 -5.64
C PHE A 93 -3.02 4.38 -6.22
N PRO A 94 -3.33 4.74 -7.47
CA PRO A 94 -4.57 4.31 -8.08
C PRO A 94 -4.64 2.80 -8.18
N GLU A 95 -5.84 2.25 -8.10
CA GLU A 95 -6.04 0.82 -8.22
C GLU A 95 -5.61 0.33 -9.61
N PRO A 96 -4.81 -0.74 -9.70
CA PRO A 96 -4.49 -1.32 -10.99
C PRO A 96 -5.75 -1.85 -11.68
N PRO A 97 -5.84 -1.71 -13.02
CA PRO A 97 -7.04 -2.14 -13.73
C PRO A 97 -7.18 -3.66 -13.75
N VAL A 98 -8.40 -4.13 -13.85
CA VAL A 98 -8.67 -5.53 -14.17
C VAL A 98 -8.31 -5.75 -15.63
N LEU A 99 -7.50 -6.77 -15.91
CA LEU A 99 -7.07 -7.13 -17.26
C LEU A 99 -7.51 -8.57 -17.59
N GLY A 100 -7.77 -8.80 -18.84
CA GLY A 100 -8.21 -10.09 -19.35
C GLY A 100 -9.68 -10.25 -19.38
#